data_4959249159b1dde6f938756dfb40fa06
#
_entry.id   4959249159b1dde6f938756dfb40fa06
#
_cell.length_a   1.000
_cell.length_b   1.000
_cell.length_c   1.000
_cell.angle_alpha   90.00
_cell.angle_beta   90.00
_cell.angle_gamma   90.00
#
_symmetry.space_group_name_H-M   'P 1'
#
loop_
_entity.id
_entity.type
_entity.pdbx_description
1 polymer ?
#
loop_
_entity_poly.entity_id
_entity_poly.type
_entity_poly.pdbx_seq_one_letter_code
_entity_poly.pdbx_strand_id
1 'polypeptide(L)'
;MVFVDLFRIGCETGLVAAMCGLLFVGGGFLILIGINIFEQATGRLLGKPLPAPVVSEAGLPHVLVQIPVFNEPAMVADCLRSAAALDWPRQKLHIQLLDDSTDETTAIANAVVCELRRQGYDILHLRRPRRRGYKGGALAAGLAHSNAPYVAVLDADFRPPPNWLRAIVPALIADPSASFVQSRCEFANYRTNSLTRAQGLMFDAHFVMEQATRYRAGWLFQFNGTGGVWRRAAIAAAGGWSGDTLCEDLDLTVRAEIAGWHGLFAMDPPVPGLVPERVSHWQVQQRRWSNGFVQVARKLLGEVWMANWPVWRKLSASLLILIQTFYPCLALACLSLVLGAILRGGDLTPDLPVIATTAALVLVISIGMTLMPYIILRRGSLWRYLATLASLIPLMIYVSISNAPSILKTVFGATEIWKRTPKTAPLADVSPPTDQLNEA
;
A
#
# COMPACT_ATOMS: atom_id res chain seq x y z
N MET A 1 -29.87 30.56 -23.71
CA MET A 1 -28.97 31.43 -22.94
C MET A 1 -28.88 30.94 -21.49
N VAL A 2 -29.93 30.99 -20.68
CA VAL A 2 -29.92 30.57 -19.25
C VAL A 2 -29.36 29.14 -19.01
N PHE A 3 -29.69 28.18 -19.86
CA PHE A 3 -29.20 26.79 -19.69
C PHE A 3 -27.69 26.68 -19.94
N VAL A 4 -27.15 27.40 -20.92
CA VAL A 4 -25.70 27.43 -21.20
C VAL A 4 -24.95 28.12 -20.08
N ASP A 5 -25.50 29.19 -19.50
CA ASP A 5 -24.88 29.90 -18.38
C ASP A 5 -24.85 29.02 -17.11
N LEU A 6 -25.97 28.30 -16.81
CA LEU A 6 -26.02 27.36 -15.70
C LEU A 6 -25.01 26.21 -15.86
N PHE A 7 -24.87 25.67 -17.09
CA PHE A 7 -23.93 24.60 -17.36
C PHE A 7 -22.47 25.11 -17.24
N ARG A 8 -22.18 26.33 -17.70
CA ARG A 8 -20.88 26.97 -17.52
C ARG A 8 -20.53 27.14 -16.04
N ILE A 9 -21.46 27.66 -15.23
CA ILE A 9 -21.29 27.78 -13.78
C ILE A 9 -21.01 26.40 -13.16
N GLY A 10 -21.69 25.35 -13.61
CA GLY A 10 -21.45 23.99 -13.18
C GLY A 10 -20.01 23.49 -13.46
N CYS A 11 -19.49 23.78 -14.66
CA CYS A 11 -18.10 23.45 -15.02
C CYS A 11 -17.08 24.22 -14.17
N GLU A 12 -17.28 25.53 -13.98
CA GLU A 12 -16.40 26.37 -13.16
C GLU A 12 -16.41 25.92 -11.69
N THR A 13 -17.58 25.66 -11.12
CA THR A 13 -17.73 25.13 -9.74
C THR A 13 -17.07 23.76 -9.59
N GLY A 14 -17.26 22.88 -10.58
CA GLY A 14 -16.63 21.55 -10.62
C GLY A 14 -15.10 21.67 -10.66
N LEU A 15 -14.56 22.58 -11.45
CA LEU A 15 -13.12 22.84 -11.52
C LEU A 15 -12.58 23.35 -10.18
N VAL A 16 -13.24 24.31 -9.54
CA VAL A 16 -12.84 24.84 -8.23
C VAL A 16 -12.84 23.73 -7.17
N ALA A 17 -13.90 22.93 -7.11
CA ALA A 17 -13.99 21.81 -6.18
C ALA A 17 -12.87 20.78 -6.40
N ALA A 18 -12.60 20.44 -7.66
CA ALA A 18 -11.52 19.54 -8.03
C ALA A 18 -10.15 20.11 -7.61
N MET A 19 -9.91 21.38 -7.86
CA MET A 19 -8.66 22.07 -7.48
C MET A 19 -8.47 22.11 -5.96
N CYS A 20 -9.52 22.38 -5.18
CA CYS A 20 -9.46 22.30 -3.71
C CYS A 20 -9.04 20.91 -3.22
N GLY A 21 -9.60 19.83 -3.81
CA GLY A 21 -9.23 18.46 -3.48
C GLY A 21 -7.79 18.13 -3.87
N LEU A 22 -7.35 18.54 -5.05
CA LEU A 22 -5.97 18.35 -5.52
C LEU A 22 -4.96 19.12 -4.66
N LEU A 23 -5.29 20.36 -4.25
CA LEU A 23 -4.45 21.17 -3.36
C LEU A 23 -4.38 20.58 -1.95
N PHE A 24 -5.47 20.01 -1.43
CA PHE A 24 -5.48 19.36 -0.14
C PHE A 24 -4.52 18.13 -0.11
N VAL A 25 -4.65 17.24 -1.09
CA VAL A 25 -3.77 16.07 -1.20
C VAL A 25 -2.34 16.49 -1.55
N GLY A 26 -2.18 17.39 -2.53
CA GLY A 26 -0.88 17.89 -2.96
C GLY A 26 -0.13 18.65 -1.85
N GLY A 27 -0.85 19.46 -1.05
CA GLY A 27 -0.30 20.13 0.12
C GLY A 27 0.28 19.15 1.15
N GLY A 28 -0.40 18.02 1.37
CA GLY A 28 0.12 16.94 2.21
C GLY A 28 1.46 16.39 1.70
N PHE A 29 1.57 16.13 0.40
CA PHE A 29 2.82 15.69 -0.21
C PHE A 29 3.92 16.75 -0.14
N LEU A 30 3.60 18.03 -0.37
CA LEU A 30 4.58 19.11 -0.24
C LEU A 30 5.13 19.22 1.19
N ILE A 31 4.31 19.01 2.21
CA ILE A 31 4.77 18.96 3.61
C ILE A 31 5.75 17.79 3.81
N LEU A 32 5.43 16.58 3.31
CA LEU A 32 6.31 15.42 3.41
C LEU A 32 7.64 15.65 2.67
N ILE A 33 7.61 16.26 1.48
CA ILE A 33 8.81 16.67 0.74
C ILE A 33 9.63 17.67 1.56
N GLY A 34 8.99 18.69 2.14
CA GLY A 34 9.63 19.70 2.99
C GLY A 34 10.30 19.09 4.22
N ILE A 35 9.61 18.16 4.91
CA ILE A 35 10.18 17.40 6.04
C ILE A 35 11.43 16.63 5.60
N ASN A 36 11.35 15.91 4.49
CA ASN A 36 12.47 15.13 4.00
C ASN A 36 13.66 16.00 3.59
N ILE A 37 13.42 17.12 2.89
CA ILE A 37 14.49 18.10 2.56
C ILE A 37 15.14 18.65 3.83
N PHE A 38 14.34 19.01 4.84
CA PHE A 38 14.85 19.48 6.12
C PHE A 38 15.74 18.45 6.80
N GLU A 39 15.31 17.17 6.88
CA GLU A 39 16.10 16.09 7.45
C GLU A 39 17.44 15.91 6.71
N GLN A 40 17.42 15.92 5.38
CA GLN A 40 18.62 15.79 4.57
C GLN A 40 19.58 16.99 4.74
N ALA A 41 19.05 18.20 4.74
CA ALA A 41 19.84 19.41 4.86
C ALA A 41 20.49 19.58 6.24
N THR A 42 19.82 19.13 7.29
CA THR A 42 20.29 19.31 8.68
C THR A 42 20.98 18.08 9.26
N GLY A 43 20.84 16.91 8.64
CA GLY A 43 21.28 15.63 9.20
C GLY A 43 20.49 15.21 10.45
N ARG A 44 19.37 15.90 10.75
CA ARG A 44 18.54 15.65 11.94
C ARG A 44 17.24 14.95 11.54
N LEU A 45 17.04 13.73 11.99
CA LEU A 45 15.76 13.05 11.87
C LEU A 45 14.77 13.69 12.84
N LEU A 46 13.53 13.91 12.40
CA LEU A 46 12.45 14.43 13.26
C LEU A 46 11.95 13.40 14.28
N GLY A 47 12.10 12.11 13.96
CA GLY A 47 11.67 11.00 14.81
C GLY A 47 12.81 10.11 15.27
N LYS A 48 12.43 9.10 16.06
CA LYS A 48 13.37 8.08 16.53
C LYS A 48 13.63 7.06 15.42
N PRO A 49 14.84 6.51 15.30
CA PRO A 49 15.09 5.36 14.44
C PRO A 49 14.28 4.15 14.94
N LEU A 50 14.10 3.17 14.06
CA LEU A 50 13.48 1.91 14.45
C LEU A 50 14.28 1.27 15.59
N PRO A 51 13.68 0.89 16.72
CA PRO A 51 14.37 0.17 17.78
C PRO A 51 14.93 -1.16 17.25
N ALA A 52 16.20 -1.44 17.51
CA ALA A 52 16.87 -2.66 17.08
C ALA A 52 17.57 -3.36 18.26
N PRO A 53 16.81 -3.81 19.29
CA PRO A 53 17.43 -4.49 20.43
C PRO A 53 17.94 -5.87 20.02
N VAL A 54 19.01 -6.31 20.63
CA VAL A 54 19.47 -7.70 20.52
C VAL A 54 18.59 -8.57 21.41
N VAL A 55 17.90 -9.51 20.80
CA VAL A 55 17.05 -10.48 21.50
C VAL A 55 17.70 -11.85 21.45
N SER A 56 17.89 -12.48 22.64
CA SER A 56 18.42 -13.84 22.70
C SER A 56 17.48 -14.87 22.08
N GLU A 57 17.99 -16.01 21.62
CA GLU A 57 17.17 -17.09 21.06
C GLU A 57 16.02 -17.54 21.99
N ALA A 58 16.29 -17.60 23.30
CA ALA A 58 15.27 -17.94 24.29
C ALA A 58 14.18 -16.88 24.40
N GLY A 59 14.54 -15.60 24.23
CA GLY A 59 13.63 -14.45 24.31
C GLY A 59 12.79 -14.22 23.06
N LEU A 60 13.07 -14.90 21.94
CA LEU A 60 12.26 -14.79 20.74
C LEU A 60 10.84 -15.32 20.98
N PRO A 61 9.79 -14.60 20.56
CA PRO A 61 8.40 -15.00 20.76
C PRO A 61 7.92 -16.00 19.70
N HIS A 62 6.75 -16.58 19.92
CA HIS A 62 6.01 -17.29 18.89
C HIS A 62 5.50 -16.29 17.84
N VAL A 63 5.69 -16.62 16.54
CA VAL A 63 5.21 -15.82 15.39
C VAL A 63 4.33 -16.70 14.53
N LEU A 64 3.15 -16.19 14.21
CA LEU A 64 2.23 -16.76 13.24
C LEU A 64 2.43 -16.07 11.89
N VAL A 65 2.74 -16.81 10.85
CA VAL A 65 2.79 -16.30 9.45
C VAL A 65 1.49 -16.68 8.76
N GLN A 66 0.64 -15.70 8.44
CA GLN A 66 -0.60 -15.89 7.71
C GLN A 66 -0.42 -15.58 6.22
N ILE A 67 -0.75 -16.55 5.37
CA ILE A 67 -0.66 -16.47 3.90
C ILE A 67 -2.06 -16.64 3.32
N PRO A 68 -2.81 -15.56 3.11
CA PRO A 68 -4.10 -15.62 2.41
C PRO A 68 -3.88 -15.85 0.92
N VAL A 69 -4.57 -16.85 0.34
CA VAL A 69 -4.45 -17.19 -1.08
C VAL A 69 -5.83 -17.39 -1.73
N PHE A 70 -5.93 -16.93 -2.97
CA PHE A 70 -7.12 -17.15 -3.80
C PHE A 70 -6.75 -17.25 -5.28
N ASN A 71 -6.79 -18.47 -5.84
CA ASN A 71 -6.55 -18.78 -7.25
C ASN A 71 -5.18 -18.27 -7.74
N GLU A 72 -4.09 -18.65 -7.04
CA GLU A 72 -2.72 -18.25 -7.35
C GLU A 72 -1.78 -19.46 -7.49
N PRO A 73 -2.04 -20.36 -8.47
CA PRO A 73 -1.31 -21.62 -8.61
C PRO A 73 0.20 -21.44 -8.86
N ALA A 74 0.57 -20.37 -9.59
CA ALA A 74 1.98 -20.08 -9.88
C ALA A 74 2.78 -19.52 -8.68
N MET A 75 2.10 -19.07 -7.61
CA MET A 75 2.75 -18.34 -6.53
C MET A 75 2.80 -19.12 -5.21
N VAL A 76 1.79 -19.93 -4.93
CA VAL A 76 1.55 -20.51 -3.60
C VAL A 76 2.70 -21.41 -3.13
N ALA A 77 3.30 -22.20 -4.02
CA ALA A 77 4.37 -23.12 -3.68
C ALA A 77 5.61 -22.39 -3.14
N ASP A 78 6.07 -21.38 -3.88
CA ASP A 78 7.27 -20.63 -3.52
C ASP A 78 7.04 -19.74 -2.28
N CYS A 79 5.81 -19.20 -2.12
CA CYS A 79 5.47 -18.45 -0.92
C CYS A 79 5.56 -19.33 0.34
N LEU A 80 5.01 -20.53 0.30
CA LEU A 80 5.09 -21.46 1.41
C LEU A 80 6.54 -21.85 1.73
N ARG A 81 7.36 -22.15 0.71
CA ARG A 81 8.78 -22.47 0.90
C ARG A 81 9.56 -21.29 1.45
N SER A 82 9.30 -20.06 0.97
CA SER A 82 9.93 -18.85 1.47
C SER A 82 9.56 -18.59 2.95
N ALA A 83 8.29 -18.77 3.31
CA ALA A 83 7.85 -18.63 4.70
C ALA A 83 8.50 -19.70 5.61
N ALA A 84 8.66 -20.94 5.13
CA ALA A 84 9.34 -22.00 5.86
C ALA A 84 10.86 -21.77 6.00
N ALA A 85 11.47 -21.03 5.05
CA ALA A 85 12.89 -20.68 5.06
C ALA A 85 13.25 -19.49 5.96
N LEU A 86 12.28 -18.87 6.65
CA LEU A 86 12.53 -17.78 7.59
C LEU A 86 13.43 -18.26 8.74
N ASP A 87 14.48 -17.49 9.02
CA ASP A 87 15.39 -17.71 10.14
C ASP A 87 14.69 -17.35 11.47
N TRP A 88 13.96 -18.32 11.98
CA TRP A 88 13.24 -18.24 13.26
C TRP A 88 13.25 -19.61 13.93
N PRO A 89 13.31 -19.71 15.28
CA PRO A 89 13.26 -20.99 15.96
C PRO A 89 12.03 -21.79 15.50
N ARG A 90 12.25 -22.98 14.96
CA ARG A 90 11.20 -23.79 14.30
C ARG A 90 9.99 -24.04 15.19
N GLN A 91 10.21 -24.23 16.50
CA GLN A 91 9.15 -24.48 17.48
C GLN A 91 8.32 -23.20 17.77
N LYS A 92 8.81 -22.03 17.35
CA LYS A 92 8.17 -20.72 17.55
C LYS A 92 7.66 -20.10 16.24
N LEU A 93 7.84 -20.80 15.11
CA LEU A 93 7.34 -20.39 13.79
C LEU A 93 6.12 -21.23 13.42
N HIS A 94 4.97 -20.59 13.34
CA HIS A 94 3.71 -21.21 12.94
C HIS A 94 3.28 -20.63 11.61
N ILE A 95 2.98 -21.47 10.61
CA ILE A 95 2.57 -21.01 9.27
C ILE A 95 1.10 -21.40 9.06
N GLN A 96 0.31 -20.46 8.56
CA GLN A 96 -1.07 -20.73 8.16
C GLN A 96 -1.27 -20.34 6.69
N LEU A 97 -1.60 -21.32 5.86
CA LEU A 97 -2.14 -21.08 4.54
C LEU A 97 -3.65 -20.93 4.65
N LEU A 98 -4.17 -19.76 4.32
CA LEU A 98 -5.59 -19.42 4.37
C LEU A 98 -6.15 -19.48 2.94
N ASP A 99 -6.60 -20.69 2.53
CA ASP A 99 -6.91 -21.02 1.15
C ASP A 99 -8.41 -20.92 0.85
N ASP A 100 -8.77 -19.87 0.12
CA ASP A 100 -10.12 -19.66 -0.42
C ASP A 100 -10.23 -20.08 -1.91
N SER A 101 -9.22 -20.78 -2.47
CA SER A 101 -9.14 -21.07 -3.90
C SER A 101 -10.18 -22.08 -4.38
N THR A 102 -10.52 -21.95 -5.67
CA THR A 102 -11.48 -22.80 -6.38
C THR A 102 -10.88 -23.47 -7.62
N ASP A 103 -9.57 -23.28 -7.84
CA ASP A 103 -8.79 -23.84 -8.93
C ASP A 103 -7.73 -24.83 -8.42
N GLU A 104 -6.73 -25.14 -9.24
CA GLU A 104 -5.63 -26.04 -8.95
C GLU A 104 -4.69 -25.58 -7.81
N THR A 105 -4.80 -24.30 -7.39
CA THR A 105 -4.01 -23.73 -6.28
C THR A 105 -4.08 -24.62 -5.04
N THR A 106 -5.27 -25.14 -4.69
CA THR A 106 -5.46 -25.99 -3.51
C THR A 106 -4.68 -27.30 -3.61
N ALA A 107 -4.64 -27.94 -4.78
CA ALA A 107 -3.91 -29.19 -4.98
C ALA A 107 -2.40 -28.96 -4.87
N ILE A 108 -1.87 -27.91 -5.50
CA ILE A 108 -0.47 -27.49 -5.43
C ILE A 108 -0.08 -27.17 -3.99
N ALA A 109 -0.91 -26.38 -3.31
CA ALA A 109 -0.70 -26.00 -1.92
C ALA A 109 -0.63 -27.21 -0.99
N ASN A 110 -1.57 -28.17 -1.13
CA ASN A 110 -1.59 -29.40 -0.35
C ASN A 110 -0.30 -30.21 -0.51
N ALA A 111 0.21 -30.36 -1.74
CA ALA A 111 1.45 -31.09 -2.00
C ALA A 111 2.62 -30.46 -1.23
N VAL A 112 2.78 -29.14 -1.29
CA VAL A 112 3.85 -28.41 -0.58
C VAL A 112 3.66 -28.45 0.93
N VAL A 113 2.44 -28.29 1.43
CA VAL A 113 2.14 -28.39 2.87
C VAL A 113 2.52 -29.78 3.40
N CYS A 114 2.18 -30.87 2.67
CA CYS A 114 2.55 -32.22 3.04
C CYS A 114 4.08 -32.45 3.01
N GLU A 115 4.78 -31.86 2.04
CA GLU A 115 6.24 -31.88 1.96
C GLU A 115 6.86 -31.21 3.20
N LEU A 116 6.47 -29.97 3.49
CA LEU A 116 7.02 -29.19 4.59
C LEU A 116 6.68 -29.78 5.97
N ARG A 117 5.48 -30.34 6.15
CA ARG A 117 5.11 -31.08 7.39
C ARG A 117 6.02 -32.29 7.61
N ARG A 118 6.35 -33.05 6.55
CA ARG A 118 7.30 -34.18 6.66
C ARG A 118 8.71 -33.71 7.05
N GLN A 119 9.07 -32.47 6.71
CA GLN A 119 10.31 -31.83 7.13
C GLN A 119 10.22 -31.25 8.56
N GLY A 120 9.08 -31.39 9.26
CA GLY A 120 8.88 -30.99 10.64
C GLY A 120 8.46 -29.51 10.83
N TYR A 121 7.95 -28.85 9.80
CA TYR A 121 7.38 -27.52 9.94
C TYR A 121 5.94 -27.57 10.48
N ASP A 122 5.60 -26.61 11.35
CA ASP A 122 4.23 -26.43 11.83
C ASP A 122 3.45 -25.57 10.84
N ILE A 123 2.67 -26.24 9.98
CA ILE A 123 1.88 -25.59 8.92
C ILE A 123 0.43 -26.04 9.02
N LEU A 124 -0.48 -25.08 9.16
CA LEU A 124 -1.92 -25.30 9.06
C LEU A 124 -2.44 -24.86 7.69
N HIS A 125 -3.02 -25.78 6.92
CA HIS A 125 -3.77 -25.46 5.70
C HIS A 125 -5.23 -25.34 6.08
N LEU A 126 -5.75 -24.10 6.10
CA LEU A 126 -7.13 -23.77 6.48
C LEU A 126 -7.93 -23.40 5.24
N ARG A 127 -9.05 -24.11 5.03
CA ARG A 127 -10.03 -23.79 4.00
C ARG A 127 -11.36 -23.40 4.64
N ARG A 128 -12.01 -22.39 4.08
CA ARG A 128 -13.34 -21.94 4.53
C ARG A 128 -14.43 -22.41 3.58
N PRO A 129 -15.62 -22.79 4.09
CA PRO A 129 -16.72 -23.19 3.20
C PRO A 129 -17.28 -22.02 2.36
N ARG A 130 -17.11 -20.80 2.81
CA ARG A 130 -17.53 -19.56 2.10
C ARG A 130 -16.47 -18.48 2.25
N ARG A 131 -16.14 -17.81 1.15
CA ARG A 131 -15.16 -16.71 1.08
C ARG A 131 -15.76 -15.38 1.59
N ARG A 132 -16.43 -15.40 2.74
CA ARG A 132 -17.04 -14.21 3.33
C ARG A 132 -15.96 -13.26 3.88
N GLY A 133 -16.07 -11.96 3.56
CA GLY A 133 -15.10 -10.95 4.01
C GLY A 133 -13.72 -11.05 3.37
N TYR A 134 -13.61 -11.80 2.26
CA TYR A 134 -12.39 -11.92 1.45
C TYR A 134 -11.12 -12.17 2.30
N LYS A 135 -10.04 -11.38 2.07
CA LYS A 135 -8.77 -11.50 2.79
C LYS A 135 -8.92 -11.19 4.28
N GLY A 136 -9.61 -10.10 4.65
CA GLY A 136 -9.86 -9.77 6.06
C GLY A 136 -10.58 -10.90 6.81
N GLY A 137 -11.61 -11.50 6.17
CA GLY A 137 -12.30 -12.66 6.73
C GLY A 137 -11.44 -13.92 6.83
N ALA A 138 -10.47 -14.13 5.90
CA ALA A 138 -9.53 -15.23 5.96
C ALA A 138 -8.53 -15.03 7.13
N LEU A 139 -7.97 -13.83 7.26
CA LEU A 139 -7.06 -13.48 8.35
C LEU A 139 -7.74 -13.64 9.72
N ALA A 140 -9.00 -13.17 9.87
CA ALA A 140 -9.79 -13.34 11.08
C ALA A 140 -10.01 -14.83 11.42
N ALA A 141 -10.40 -15.63 10.43
CA ALA A 141 -10.62 -17.07 10.62
C ALA A 141 -9.33 -17.79 11.04
N GLY A 142 -8.20 -17.48 10.37
CA GLY A 142 -6.90 -18.06 10.72
C GLY A 142 -6.45 -17.67 12.14
N LEU A 143 -6.68 -16.41 12.51
CA LEU A 143 -6.29 -15.91 13.84
C LEU A 143 -6.95 -16.67 14.99
N ALA A 144 -8.18 -17.17 14.80
CA ALA A 144 -8.88 -17.98 15.79
C ALA A 144 -8.21 -19.33 16.08
N HIS A 145 -7.34 -19.82 15.19
CA HIS A 145 -6.62 -21.09 15.34
C HIS A 145 -5.19 -20.95 15.88
N SER A 146 -4.83 -19.80 16.45
CA SER A 146 -3.48 -19.57 17.00
C SER A 146 -3.54 -18.65 18.22
N ASN A 147 -2.58 -18.81 19.11
CA ASN A 147 -2.37 -17.89 20.25
C ASN A 147 -1.03 -17.14 20.16
N ALA A 148 -0.34 -17.22 19.01
CA ALA A 148 0.92 -16.52 18.84
C ALA A 148 0.76 -15.01 19.07
N PRO A 149 1.66 -14.36 19.85
CA PRO A 149 1.55 -12.95 20.21
C PRO A 149 1.85 -12.02 19.02
N TYR A 150 2.51 -12.51 17.99
CA TYR A 150 2.86 -11.74 16.79
C TYR A 150 2.36 -12.46 15.53
N VAL A 151 1.84 -11.67 14.59
CA VAL A 151 1.18 -12.17 13.38
C VAL A 151 1.79 -11.49 12.15
N ALA A 152 2.59 -12.21 11.42
CA ALA A 152 3.14 -11.78 10.13
C ALA A 152 2.09 -12.03 9.03
N VAL A 153 1.94 -11.10 8.10
CA VAL A 153 1.03 -11.24 6.96
C VAL A 153 1.83 -11.17 5.67
N LEU A 154 1.66 -12.18 4.81
CA LEU A 154 2.32 -12.28 3.51
C LEU A 154 1.30 -12.61 2.42
N ASP A 155 1.18 -11.77 1.42
CA ASP A 155 0.45 -12.13 0.20
C ASP A 155 1.23 -13.21 -0.58
N ALA A 156 0.52 -14.05 -1.33
CA ALA A 156 1.09 -15.21 -2.01
C ALA A 156 2.20 -14.88 -3.03
N ASP A 157 2.29 -13.65 -3.48
CA ASP A 157 3.30 -13.15 -4.41
C ASP A 157 4.49 -12.42 -3.73
N PHE A 158 4.59 -12.48 -2.41
CA PHE A 158 5.71 -11.91 -1.66
C PHE A 158 6.66 -12.98 -1.14
N ARG A 159 7.95 -12.66 -1.10
CA ARG A 159 9.05 -13.56 -0.68
C ARG A 159 9.96 -12.83 0.30
N PRO A 160 9.68 -12.89 1.61
CA PRO A 160 10.56 -12.28 2.59
C PRO A 160 11.95 -12.94 2.58
N PRO A 161 13.03 -12.16 2.77
CA PRO A 161 14.35 -12.76 2.96
C PRO A 161 14.41 -13.54 4.29
N PRO A 162 15.28 -14.55 4.41
CA PRO A 162 15.35 -15.41 5.60
C PRO A 162 15.48 -14.63 6.92
N ASN A 163 16.26 -13.57 6.95
CA ASN A 163 16.50 -12.74 8.15
C ASN A 163 15.38 -11.75 8.48
N TRP A 164 14.29 -11.73 7.71
CA TRP A 164 13.23 -10.70 7.82
C TRP A 164 12.63 -10.59 9.23
N LEU A 165 12.16 -11.70 9.81
CA LEU A 165 11.57 -11.68 11.16
C LEU A 165 12.59 -11.25 12.22
N ARG A 166 13.85 -11.68 12.09
CA ARG A 166 14.93 -11.28 13.00
C ARG A 166 15.21 -9.79 12.97
N ALA A 167 15.04 -9.17 11.82
CA ALA A 167 15.28 -7.75 11.66
C ALA A 167 14.14 -6.87 12.25
N ILE A 168 12.88 -7.32 12.15
CA ILE A 168 11.75 -6.42 12.46
C ILE A 168 10.99 -6.76 13.74
N VAL A 169 10.89 -8.03 14.15
CA VAL A 169 10.15 -8.42 15.36
C VAL A 169 10.76 -7.82 16.65
N PRO A 170 12.10 -7.72 16.79
CA PRO A 170 12.71 -7.07 17.95
C PRO A 170 12.20 -5.64 18.20
N ALA A 171 11.89 -4.88 17.14
CA ALA A 171 11.34 -3.54 17.29
C ALA A 171 9.96 -3.54 17.98
N LEU A 172 9.10 -4.51 17.66
CA LEU A 172 7.83 -4.68 18.35
C LEU A 172 8.01 -5.11 19.81
N ILE A 173 9.04 -5.91 20.11
CA ILE A 173 9.34 -6.31 21.49
C ILE A 173 9.78 -5.09 22.31
N ALA A 174 10.61 -4.24 21.73
CA ALA A 174 11.17 -3.05 22.38
C ALA A 174 10.13 -1.95 22.62
N ASP A 175 9.07 -1.90 21.81
CA ASP A 175 7.99 -0.92 21.94
C ASP A 175 6.66 -1.60 22.20
N PRO A 176 6.24 -1.75 23.49
CA PRO A 176 4.99 -2.40 23.84
C PRO A 176 3.73 -1.68 23.35
N SER A 177 3.81 -0.40 22.99
CA SER A 177 2.71 0.40 22.46
C SER A 177 2.59 0.34 20.91
N ALA A 178 3.55 -0.32 20.24
CA ALA A 178 3.49 -0.52 18.82
C ALA A 178 2.49 -1.62 18.42
N SER A 179 1.61 -1.29 17.46
CA SER A 179 0.61 -2.20 16.89
C SER A 179 1.21 -3.15 15.86
N PHE A 180 2.01 -2.61 14.95
CA PHE A 180 2.66 -3.36 13.88
C PHE A 180 4.03 -2.77 13.53
N VAL A 181 4.82 -3.56 12.82
CA VAL A 181 5.96 -3.08 12.03
C VAL A 181 5.73 -3.42 10.58
N GLN A 182 5.81 -2.40 9.70
CA GLN A 182 5.72 -2.53 8.25
C GLN A 182 7.10 -2.48 7.66
N SER A 183 7.50 -3.49 6.88
CA SER A 183 8.71 -3.40 6.06
C SER A 183 8.44 -2.70 4.73
N ARG A 184 9.47 -2.09 4.16
CA ARG A 184 9.44 -1.64 2.77
C ARG A 184 9.18 -2.82 1.86
N CYS A 185 8.20 -2.69 0.96
CA CYS A 185 8.05 -3.66 -0.12
C CYS A 185 8.87 -3.22 -1.33
N GLU A 186 9.41 -4.19 -2.04
CA GLU A 186 10.15 -4.01 -3.28
C GLU A 186 9.56 -4.92 -4.36
N PHE A 187 9.76 -4.58 -5.64
CA PHE A 187 9.12 -5.33 -6.72
C PHE A 187 10.17 -5.92 -7.64
N ALA A 188 10.27 -7.25 -7.62
CA ALA A 188 11.29 -8.01 -8.33
C ALA A 188 11.17 -7.86 -9.85
N ASN A 189 9.94 -7.72 -10.39
CA ASN A 189 9.71 -7.50 -11.81
C ASN A 189 9.71 -6.01 -12.22
N TYR A 190 10.35 -5.13 -11.43
CA TYR A 190 10.47 -3.70 -11.69
C TYR A 190 10.97 -3.37 -13.11
N ARG A 191 11.86 -4.18 -13.68
CA ARG A 191 12.52 -3.91 -14.98
C ARG A 191 11.83 -4.53 -16.20
N THR A 192 10.74 -5.26 -16.04
CA THR A 192 10.11 -6.05 -17.13
C THR A 192 9.62 -5.16 -18.27
N ASN A 193 8.93 -4.05 -17.97
CA ASN A 193 8.44 -3.11 -18.99
C ASN A 193 8.27 -1.69 -18.44
N SER A 194 7.78 -0.74 -19.26
CA SER A 194 7.57 0.65 -18.82
C SER A 194 6.53 0.78 -17.72
N LEU A 195 5.46 -0.01 -17.75
CA LEU A 195 4.43 -0.02 -16.72
C LEU A 195 4.97 -0.52 -15.37
N THR A 196 5.76 -1.59 -15.36
CA THR A 196 6.34 -2.11 -14.11
C THR A 196 7.36 -1.13 -13.53
N ARG A 197 8.14 -0.44 -14.38
CA ARG A 197 9.03 0.65 -13.94
C ARG A 197 8.27 1.83 -13.35
N ALA A 198 7.17 2.26 -13.98
CA ALA A 198 6.33 3.35 -13.46
C ALA A 198 5.71 2.98 -12.12
N GLN A 199 5.19 1.76 -11.97
CA GLN A 199 4.68 1.26 -10.69
C GLN A 199 5.79 1.18 -9.63
N GLY A 200 6.98 0.67 -9.97
CA GLY A 200 8.12 0.64 -9.06
C GLY A 200 8.47 2.04 -8.55
N LEU A 201 8.49 3.04 -9.44
CA LEU A 201 8.73 4.43 -9.06
C LEU A 201 7.67 4.97 -8.08
N MET A 202 6.38 4.64 -8.30
CA MET A 202 5.28 4.99 -7.39
C MET A 202 5.46 4.33 -6.02
N PHE A 203 5.81 3.05 -5.97
CA PHE A 203 6.01 2.34 -4.71
C PHE A 203 7.27 2.78 -3.96
N ASP A 204 8.34 3.11 -4.69
CA ASP A 204 9.53 3.70 -4.07
C ASP A 204 9.18 5.06 -3.41
N ALA A 205 8.37 5.90 -4.09
CA ALA A 205 7.84 7.12 -3.50
C ALA A 205 6.96 6.83 -2.26
N HIS A 206 6.09 5.83 -2.35
CA HIS A 206 5.22 5.44 -1.25
C HIS A 206 6.01 4.96 -0.02
N PHE A 207 6.92 4.00 -0.17
CA PHE A 207 7.63 3.44 0.97
C PHE A 207 8.75 4.34 1.49
N VAL A 208 9.57 4.92 0.61
CA VAL A 208 10.78 5.66 1.01
C VAL A 208 10.46 7.11 1.38
N MET A 209 9.57 7.77 0.61
CA MET A 209 9.21 9.16 0.91
C MET A 209 7.98 9.24 1.83
N GLU A 210 6.88 8.62 1.49
CA GLU A 210 5.65 8.80 2.24
C GLU A 210 5.68 8.04 3.58
N GLN A 211 5.75 6.71 3.56
CA GLN A 211 5.65 5.88 4.77
C GLN A 211 6.78 6.17 5.76
N ALA A 212 8.02 6.19 5.28
CA ALA A 212 9.17 6.46 6.15
C ALA A 212 9.13 7.87 6.75
N THR A 213 8.74 8.89 5.97
CA THR A 213 8.64 10.27 6.48
C THR A 213 7.46 10.42 7.43
N ARG A 214 6.29 9.82 7.15
CA ARG A 214 5.14 9.80 8.07
C ARG A 214 5.52 9.17 9.40
N TYR A 215 6.20 8.02 9.38
CA TYR A 215 6.69 7.35 10.59
C TYR A 215 7.60 8.28 11.41
N ARG A 216 8.63 8.88 10.77
CA ARG A 216 9.57 9.77 11.46
C ARG A 216 8.89 11.04 11.99
N ALA A 217 7.90 11.59 11.27
CA ALA A 217 7.14 12.75 11.68
C ALA A 217 6.06 12.45 12.75
N GLY A 218 5.89 11.19 13.17
CA GLY A 218 4.83 10.78 14.10
C GLY A 218 3.42 10.87 13.51
N TRP A 219 3.32 10.87 12.17
CA TRP A 219 2.06 10.86 11.46
C TRP A 219 1.54 9.44 11.31
N LEU A 220 0.22 9.31 11.23
CA LEU A 220 -0.40 8.05 10.88
C LEU A 220 0.06 7.61 9.49
N PHE A 221 0.51 6.36 9.39
CA PHE A 221 0.80 5.66 8.14
C PHE A 221 0.15 4.27 8.16
N GLN A 222 -0.05 3.66 7.01
CA GLN A 222 -0.81 2.43 6.91
C GLN A 222 0.07 1.18 6.96
N PHE A 223 -0.47 0.10 7.49
CA PHE A 223 -0.07 -1.25 7.14
C PHE A 223 -0.53 -1.54 5.70
N ASN A 224 0.35 -2.10 4.86
CA ASN A 224 0.07 -2.27 3.43
C ASN A 224 -0.48 -3.66 3.07
N GLY A 225 -1.09 -4.34 4.03
CA GLY A 225 -1.70 -5.65 3.85
C GLY A 225 -0.71 -6.82 3.80
N THR A 226 0.57 -6.57 3.58
CA THR A 226 1.61 -7.59 3.42
C THR A 226 2.98 -7.07 3.86
N GLY A 227 3.94 -7.95 4.07
CA GLY A 227 5.31 -7.57 4.38
C GLY A 227 5.48 -6.88 5.72
N GLY A 228 4.70 -7.26 6.72
CA GLY A 228 4.85 -6.73 8.07
C GLY A 228 4.29 -7.65 9.14
N VAL A 229 4.50 -7.29 10.40
CA VAL A 229 4.13 -8.09 11.57
C VAL A 229 3.26 -7.26 12.51
N TRP A 230 2.12 -7.79 12.90
CA TRP A 230 1.20 -7.21 13.86
C TRP A 230 1.41 -7.79 15.26
N ARG A 231 1.20 -6.98 16.28
CA ARG A 231 0.97 -7.43 17.65
C ARG A 231 -0.48 -7.91 17.76
N ARG A 232 -0.70 -9.16 18.19
CA ARG A 232 -2.04 -9.74 18.35
C ARG A 232 -2.93 -8.92 19.29
N ALA A 233 -2.37 -8.41 20.39
CA ALA A 233 -3.12 -7.58 21.34
C ALA A 233 -3.67 -6.29 20.68
N ALA A 234 -2.92 -5.68 19.74
CA ALA A 234 -3.37 -4.52 18.99
C ALA A 234 -4.50 -4.87 18.00
N ILE A 235 -4.40 -6.02 17.31
CA ILE A 235 -5.49 -6.53 16.47
C ILE A 235 -6.77 -6.69 17.31
N ALA A 236 -6.66 -7.32 18.48
CA ALA A 236 -7.80 -7.55 19.37
C ALA A 236 -8.39 -6.24 19.90
N ALA A 237 -7.54 -5.31 20.36
CA ALA A 237 -7.96 -3.99 20.86
C ALA A 237 -8.67 -3.15 19.80
N ALA A 238 -8.29 -3.31 18.52
CA ALA A 238 -8.93 -2.67 17.37
C ALA A 238 -10.22 -3.40 16.91
N GLY A 239 -10.69 -4.44 17.62
CA GLY A 239 -11.89 -5.20 17.24
C GLY A 239 -11.66 -6.30 16.20
N GLY A 240 -10.40 -6.66 15.91
CA GLY A 240 -10.05 -7.73 14.98
C GLY A 240 -10.03 -7.32 13.50
N TRP A 241 -9.66 -8.27 12.63
CA TRP A 241 -9.76 -8.11 11.18
C TRP A 241 -11.23 -8.00 10.75
N SER A 242 -11.53 -7.03 9.90
CA SER A 242 -12.86 -6.84 9.31
C SER A 242 -12.79 -7.04 7.79
N GLY A 243 -13.85 -7.63 7.23
CA GLY A 243 -14.00 -7.83 5.78
C GLY A 243 -15.11 -6.99 5.18
N ASP A 244 -15.50 -5.91 5.83
CA ASP A 244 -16.55 -4.98 5.40
C ASP A 244 -16.02 -3.84 4.50
N THR A 245 -14.70 -3.72 4.39
CA THR A 245 -14.02 -2.84 3.43
C THR A 245 -13.07 -3.63 2.53
N LEU A 246 -12.73 -3.09 1.35
CA LEU A 246 -11.79 -3.70 0.42
C LEU A 246 -10.31 -3.46 0.79
N CYS A 247 -10.06 -2.62 1.80
CA CYS A 247 -8.74 -2.33 2.39
C CYS A 247 -8.79 -2.65 3.88
N GLU A 248 -8.83 -3.94 4.21
CA GLU A 248 -8.86 -4.46 5.58
C GLU A 248 -7.66 -4.02 6.41
N ASP A 249 -6.54 -3.76 5.74
CA ASP A 249 -5.27 -3.28 6.27
C ASP A 249 -5.34 -1.83 6.75
N LEU A 250 -5.82 -0.91 5.91
CA LEU A 250 -6.04 0.48 6.28
C LEU A 250 -7.12 0.59 7.36
N ASP A 251 -8.20 -0.18 7.23
CA ASP A 251 -9.29 -0.24 8.22
C ASP A 251 -8.75 -0.60 9.61
N LEU A 252 -8.00 -1.71 9.71
CA LEU A 252 -7.41 -2.14 10.97
C LEU A 252 -6.38 -1.13 11.50
N THR A 253 -5.56 -0.56 10.60
CA THR A 253 -4.57 0.46 10.97
C THR A 253 -5.23 1.64 11.68
N VAL A 254 -6.26 2.23 11.05
CA VAL A 254 -6.95 3.41 11.62
C VAL A 254 -7.63 3.07 12.95
N ARG A 255 -8.28 1.90 13.06
CA ARG A 255 -8.91 1.47 14.32
C ARG A 255 -7.89 1.23 15.44
N ALA A 256 -6.74 0.65 15.12
CA ALA A 256 -5.65 0.46 16.08
C ALA A 256 -5.09 1.80 16.58
N GLU A 257 -4.91 2.77 15.70
CA GLU A 257 -4.47 4.12 16.06
C GLU A 257 -5.50 4.85 16.95
N ILE A 258 -6.79 4.72 16.65
CA ILE A 258 -7.86 5.27 17.48
C ILE A 258 -7.86 4.60 18.88
N ALA A 259 -7.55 3.31 18.96
CA ALA A 259 -7.39 2.57 20.20
C ALA A 259 -6.08 2.88 20.96
N GLY A 260 -5.27 3.84 20.49
CA GLY A 260 -4.08 4.33 21.18
C GLY A 260 -2.76 3.61 20.79
N TRP A 261 -2.80 2.72 19.83
CA TRP A 261 -1.61 2.07 19.27
C TRP A 261 -0.96 2.95 18.20
N HIS A 262 0.28 2.61 17.81
CA HIS A 262 0.97 3.25 16.67
C HIS A 262 1.78 2.23 15.86
N GLY A 263 2.06 2.55 14.60
CA GLY A 263 2.87 1.71 13.71
C GLY A 263 4.36 2.00 13.82
N LEU A 264 5.20 1.00 13.48
CA LEU A 264 6.64 1.11 13.24
C LEU A 264 6.94 0.83 11.77
N PHE A 265 7.95 1.49 11.22
CA PHE A 265 8.36 1.31 9.82
C PHE A 265 9.81 0.88 9.72
N ALA A 266 10.06 -0.23 8.98
CA ALA A 266 11.39 -0.78 8.71
C ALA A 266 11.76 -0.55 7.24
N MET A 267 12.83 0.21 6.99
CA MET A 267 13.38 0.38 5.64
C MET A 267 14.00 -0.91 5.11
N ASP A 268 14.68 -1.65 5.97
CA ASP A 268 15.42 -2.87 5.66
C ASP A 268 15.12 -3.98 6.67
N PRO A 269 15.13 -5.25 6.23
CA PRO A 269 15.25 -5.67 4.85
C PRO A 269 13.94 -5.45 4.08
N PRO A 270 14.00 -5.19 2.76
CA PRO A 270 12.80 -5.12 1.93
C PRO A 270 12.18 -6.49 1.75
N VAL A 271 10.87 -6.52 1.50
CA VAL A 271 10.14 -7.75 1.16
C VAL A 271 9.78 -7.71 -0.33
N PRO A 272 10.44 -8.54 -1.17
CA PRO A 272 10.16 -8.60 -2.59
C PRO A 272 8.79 -9.17 -2.91
N GLY A 273 8.09 -8.53 -3.84
CA GLY A 273 6.82 -8.96 -4.41
C GLY A 273 6.75 -8.71 -5.90
N LEU A 274 5.56 -8.79 -6.48
CA LEU A 274 5.32 -8.54 -7.91
C LEU A 274 4.30 -7.44 -8.13
N VAL A 275 4.50 -6.65 -9.20
CA VAL A 275 3.49 -5.71 -9.73
C VAL A 275 2.85 -6.26 -11.00
N PRO A 276 1.61 -5.84 -11.33
CA PRO A 276 0.96 -6.20 -12.59
C PRO A 276 1.74 -5.73 -13.81
N GLU A 277 1.88 -6.59 -14.81
CA GLU A 277 2.62 -6.32 -16.04
C GLU A 277 1.73 -5.76 -17.17
N ARG A 278 0.42 -5.77 -16.99
CA ARG A 278 -0.58 -5.29 -17.97
C ARG A 278 -1.40 -4.16 -17.38
N VAL A 279 -1.68 -3.13 -18.20
CA VAL A 279 -2.46 -1.96 -17.78
C VAL A 279 -3.85 -2.35 -17.26
N SER A 280 -4.51 -3.32 -17.90
CA SER A 280 -5.83 -3.80 -17.45
C SER A 280 -5.81 -4.41 -16.05
N HIS A 281 -4.76 -5.16 -15.71
CA HIS A 281 -4.60 -5.75 -14.38
C HIS A 281 -4.27 -4.67 -13.33
N TRP A 282 -3.40 -3.73 -13.69
CA TRP A 282 -3.08 -2.59 -12.85
C TRP A 282 -4.32 -1.71 -12.59
N GLN A 283 -5.15 -1.44 -13.60
CA GLN A 283 -6.42 -0.72 -13.45
C GLN A 283 -7.35 -1.40 -12.43
N VAL A 284 -7.50 -2.73 -12.49
CA VAL A 284 -8.32 -3.50 -11.53
C VAL A 284 -7.77 -3.34 -10.11
N GLN A 285 -6.45 -3.39 -9.94
CA GLN A 285 -5.79 -3.19 -8.65
C GLN A 285 -6.04 -1.78 -8.10
N GLN A 286 -5.80 -0.75 -8.92
CA GLN A 286 -6.01 0.65 -8.52
C GLN A 286 -7.48 0.94 -8.18
N ARG A 287 -8.43 0.39 -8.95
CA ARG A 287 -9.87 0.50 -8.67
C ARG A 287 -10.21 -0.09 -7.31
N ARG A 288 -9.71 -1.28 -7.00
CA ARG A 288 -9.93 -1.94 -5.72
C ARG A 288 -9.41 -1.10 -4.56
N TRP A 289 -8.19 -0.58 -4.67
CA TRP A 289 -7.62 0.27 -3.63
C TRP A 289 -8.40 1.57 -3.45
N SER A 290 -8.69 2.28 -4.54
CA SER A 290 -9.44 3.54 -4.47
C SER A 290 -10.82 3.36 -3.82
N ASN A 291 -11.56 2.30 -4.18
CA ASN A 291 -12.85 2.01 -3.57
C ASN A 291 -12.71 1.61 -2.10
N GLY A 292 -11.68 0.83 -1.74
CA GLY A 292 -11.39 0.47 -0.36
C GLY A 292 -11.09 1.68 0.52
N PHE A 293 -10.29 2.62 0.03
CA PHE A 293 -10.02 3.88 0.74
C PHE A 293 -11.29 4.71 0.97
N VAL A 294 -12.16 4.81 -0.04
CA VAL A 294 -13.48 5.49 0.11
C VAL A 294 -14.35 4.79 1.15
N GLN A 295 -14.37 3.44 1.16
CA GLN A 295 -15.12 2.69 2.17
C GLN A 295 -14.59 2.96 3.58
N VAL A 296 -13.25 2.97 3.75
CA VAL A 296 -12.62 3.30 5.03
C VAL A 296 -12.91 4.75 5.43
N ALA A 297 -12.85 5.69 4.48
CA ALA A 297 -13.19 7.09 4.74
C ALA A 297 -14.64 7.24 5.25
N ARG A 298 -15.59 6.60 4.59
CA ARG A 298 -17.00 6.60 5.03
C ARG A 298 -17.23 5.97 6.40
N LYS A 299 -16.45 4.94 6.71
CA LYS A 299 -16.55 4.21 7.98
C LYS A 299 -15.88 4.95 9.13
N LEU A 300 -14.66 5.44 8.94
CA LEU A 300 -13.78 5.82 10.04
C LEU A 300 -13.41 7.30 10.10
N LEU A 301 -13.67 8.12 9.04
CA LEU A 301 -13.28 9.53 9.07
C LEU A 301 -13.98 10.30 10.22
N GLY A 302 -15.25 10.00 10.49
CA GLY A 302 -15.99 10.56 11.61
C GLY A 302 -15.36 10.19 12.96
N GLU A 303 -14.97 8.93 13.14
CA GLU A 303 -14.31 8.44 14.37
C GLU A 303 -12.94 9.11 14.57
N VAL A 304 -12.17 9.32 13.48
CA VAL A 304 -10.90 10.08 13.53
C VAL A 304 -11.13 11.50 14.05
N TRP A 305 -12.19 12.18 13.59
CA TRP A 305 -12.48 13.54 14.06
C TRP A 305 -13.05 13.60 15.48
N MET A 306 -13.71 12.54 15.94
CA MET A 306 -14.17 12.38 17.33
C MET A 306 -13.06 11.93 18.28
N ALA A 307 -11.97 11.34 17.78
CA ALA A 307 -10.86 10.87 18.60
C ALA A 307 -10.23 12.02 19.40
N ASN A 308 -9.74 11.73 20.62
CA ASN A 308 -9.03 12.71 21.45
C ASN A 308 -7.60 12.95 20.95
N TRP A 309 -7.49 13.42 19.73
CA TRP A 309 -6.22 13.74 19.05
C TRP A 309 -6.08 15.24 18.82
N PRO A 310 -4.85 15.77 18.80
CA PRO A 310 -4.61 17.13 18.34
C PRO A 310 -5.00 17.29 16.85
N VAL A 311 -5.40 18.49 16.46
CA VAL A 311 -5.93 18.77 15.11
C VAL A 311 -4.96 18.34 14.00
N TRP A 312 -3.66 18.57 14.18
CA TRP A 312 -2.66 18.18 13.19
C TRP A 312 -2.65 16.65 12.92
N ARG A 313 -2.87 15.82 13.97
CA ARG A 313 -2.95 14.36 13.83
C ARG A 313 -4.22 13.94 13.10
N LYS A 314 -5.35 14.60 13.37
CA LYS A 314 -6.61 14.39 12.64
C LYS A 314 -6.44 14.74 11.16
N LEU A 315 -5.78 15.86 10.86
CA LEU A 315 -5.49 16.28 9.49
C LEU A 315 -4.55 15.29 8.78
N SER A 316 -3.48 14.82 9.44
CA SER A 316 -2.57 13.83 8.84
C SER A 316 -3.24 12.50 8.56
N ALA A 317 -4.15 12.04 9.44
CA ALA A 317 -4.96 10.85 9.24
C ALA A 317 -5.96 11.04 8.10
N SER A 318 -6.63 12.20 8.03
CA SER A 318 -7.54 12.54 6.94
C SER A 318 -6.82 12.58 5.59
N LEU A 319 -5.61 13.14 5.53
CA LEU A 319 -4.76 13.13 4.33
C LEU A 319 -4.45 11.71 3.86
N LEU A 320 -4.16 10.79 4.78
CA LEU A 320 -3.91 9.39 4.43
C LEU A 320 -5.18 8.72 3.89
N ILE A 321 -6.29 8.82 4.63
CA ILE A 321 -7.55 8.15 4.28
C ILE A 321 -8.11 8.70 2.96
N LEU A 322 -7.96 10.00 2.71
CA LEU A 322 -8.47 10.69 1.52
C LEU A 322 -7.49 10.76 0.36
N ILE A 323 -6.30 10.16 0.46
CA ILE A 323 -5.26 10.25 -0.58
C ILE A 323 -5.76 9.81 -1.97
N GLN A 324 -6.63 8.81 -2.01
CA GLN A 324 -7.20 8.27 -3.25
C GLN A 324 -8.24 9.19 -3.90
N THR A 325 -8.67 10.27 -3.21
CA THR A 325 -9.54 11.31 -3.80
C THR A 325 -8.82 12.11 -4.88
N PHE A 326 -7.49 12.00 -4.97
CA PHE A 326 -6.71 12.54 -6.08
C PHE A 326 -7.29 12.13 -7.44
N TYR A 327 -7.64 10.84 -7.61
CA TYR A 327 -8.13 10.32 -8.89
C TYR A 327 -9.47 10.96 -9.34
N PRO A 328 -10.55 10.97 -8.54
CA PRO A 328 -11.79 11.61 -8.95
C PRO A 328 -11.63 13.13 -9.09
N CYS A 329 -10.80 13.80 -8.28
CA CYS A 329 -10.53 15.22 -8.43
C CYS A 329 -9.82 15.52 -9.75
N LEU A 330 -8.80 14.75 -10.12
CA LEU A 330 -8.13 14.92 -11.42
C LEU A 330 -9.08 14.65 -12.59
N ALA A 331 -9.91 13.61 -12.51
CA ALA A 331 -10.92 13.33 -13.54
C ALA A 331 -11.94 14.45 -13.66
N LEU A 332 -12.43 15.00 -12.54
CA LEU A 332 -13.36 16.11 -12.52
C LEU A 332 -12.73 17.39 -13.10
N ALA A 333 -11.47 17.69 -12.76
CA ALA A 333 -10.74 18.82 -13.33
C ALA A 333 -10.63 18.68 -14.86
N CYS A 334 -10.19 17.53 -15.37
CA CYS A 334 -10.09 17.27 -16.80
C CYS A 334 -11.46 17.40 -17.49
N LEU A 335 -12.53 16.85 -16.91
CA LEU A 335 -13.87 16.93 -17.46
C LEU A 335 -14.37 18.38 -17.50
N SER A 336 -14.20 19.13 -16.41
CA SER A 336 -14.63 20.54 -16.31
C SER A 336 -13.90 21.43 -17.34
N LEU A 337 -12.59 21.21 -17.53
CA LEU A 337 -11.81 21.94 -18.53
C LEU A 337 -12.28 21.63 -19.97
N VAL A 338 -12.49 20.35 -20.29
CA VAL A 338 -12.94 19.95 -21.62
C VAL A 338 -14.34 20.50 -21.92
N LEU A 339 -15.29 20.34 -21.00
CA LEU A 339 -16.65 20.84 -21.18
C LEU A 339 -16.69 22.37 -21.25
N GLY A 340 -15.92 23.06 -20.39
CA GLY A 340 -15.79 24.51 -20.43
C GLY A 340 -15.24 25.02 -21.78
N ALA A 341 -14.22 24.36 -22.30
CA ALA A 341 -13.66 24.67 -23.61
C ALA A 341 -14.68 24.45 -24.76
N ILE A 342 -15.44 23.35 -24.74
CA ILE A 342 -16.50 23.09 -25.73
C ILE A 342 -17.54 24.20 -25.72
N LEU A 343 -17.96 24.66 -24.54
CA LEU A 343 -18.93 25.76 -24.41
C LEU A 343 -18.42 27.10 -24.94
N ARG A 344 -17.10 27.28 -24.99
CA ARG A 344 -16.41 28.46 -25.56
C ARG A 344 -15.99 28.27 -27.03
N GLY A 345 -16.54 27.28 -27.74
CA GLY A 345 -16.21 27.01 -29.13
C GLY A 345 -14.81 26.44 -29.36
N GLY A 346 -14.24 25.78 -28.35
CA GLY A 346 -12.90 25.19 -28.39
C GLY A 346 -11.79 26.07 -27.82
N ASP A 347 -12.14 27.26 -27.29
CA ASP A 347 -11.16 28.19 -26.70
C ASP A 347 -10.73 27.72 -25.30
N LEU A 348 -9.47 27.32 -25.16
CA LEU A 348 -8.80 26.97 -23.91
C LEU A 348 -8.01 28.14 -23.30
N THR A 349 -7.90 29.27 -23.98
CA THR A 349 -7.06 30.39 -23.54
C THR A 349 -7.34 30.85 -22.12
N PRO A 350 -8.63 30.94 -21.66
CA PRO A 350 -8.94 31.35 -20.27
C PRO A 350 -8.46 30.33 -19.23
N ASP A 351 -8.31 29.07 -19.60
CA ASP A 351 -7.93 27.98 -18.68
C ASP A 351 -6.41 27.75 -18.60
N LEU A 352 -5.64 28.33 -19.52
CA LEU A 352 -4.19 28.12 -19.61
C LEU A 352 -3.45 28.39 -18.28
N PRO A 353 -3.75 29.43 -17.51
CA PRO A 353 -3.09 29.66 -16.22
C PRO A 353 -3.38 28.54 -15.21
N VAL A 354 -4.61 28.04 -15.16
CA VAL A 354 -5.01 26.94 -14.26
C VAL A 354 -4.36 25.65 -14.69
N ILE A 355 -4.34 25.34 -16.00
CA ILE A 355 -3.69 24.16 -16.55
C ILE A 355 -2.19 24.19 -16.25
N ALA A 356 -1.53 25.32 -16.53
CA ALA A 356 -0.09 25.46 -16.31
C ALA A 356 0.28 25.34 -14.83
N THR A 357 -0.46 25.99 -13.95
CA THR A 357 -0.23 25.94 -12.49
C THR A 357 -0.44 24.52 -11.95
N THR A 358 -1.51 23.84 -12.38
CA THR A 358 -1.79 22.45 -11.96
C THR A 358 -0.72 21.50 -12.47
N ALA A 359 -0.33 21.62 -13.74
CA ALA A 359 0.72 20.79 -14.32
C ALA A 359 2.07 21.01 -13.60
N ALA A 360 2.43 22.27 -13.32
CA ALA A 360 3.64 22.58 -12.56
C ALA A 360 3.60 21.99 -11.14
N LEU A 361 2.48 22.12 -10.43
CA LEU A 361 2.32 21.55 -9.09
C LEU A 361 2.43 20.02 -9.10
N VAL A 362 1.74 19.35 -10.02
CA VAL A 362 1.81 17.89 -10.19
C VAL A 362 3.24 17.45 -10.51
N LEU A 363 3.94 18.18 -11.38
CA LEU A 363 5.33 17.88 -11.74
C LEU A 363 6.27 18.06 -10.54
N VAL A 364 6.16 19.16 -9.80
CA VAL A 364 6.97 19.43 -8.59
C VAL A 364 6.75 18.34 -7.54
N ILE A 365 5.50 17.95 -7.27
CA ILE A 365 5.18 16.87 -6.33
C ILE A 365 5.72 15.54 -6.84
N SER A 366 5.52 15.22 -8.12
CA SER A 366 5.98 13.97 -8.71
C SER A 366 7.50 13.84 -8.62
N ILE A 367 8.24 14.89 -8.98
CA ILE A 367 9.70 14.90 -8.87
C ILE A 367 10.13 14.82 -7.40
N GLY A 368 9.55 15.64 -6.52
CA GLY A 368 9.89 15.69 -5.10
C GLY A 368 9.67 14.36 -4.39
N MET A 369 8.59 13.65 -4.74
CA MET A 369 8.29 12.35 -4.15
C MET A 369 9.13 11.20 -4.72
N THR A 370 9.55 11.28 -5.97
CA THR A 370 10.14 10.12 -6.67
C THR A 370 11.64 10.20 -6.90
N LEU A 371 12.22 11.40 -7.03
CA LEU A 371 13.64 11.56 -7.38
C LEU A 371 14.56 11.06 -6.27
N MET A 372 14.28 11.45 -5.02
CA MET A 372 15.10 11.03 -3.88
C MET A 372 15.10 9.51 -3.68
N PRO A 373 13.93 8.81 -3.64
CA PRO A 373 13.91 7.34 -3.61
C PRO A 373 14.66 6.70 -4.78
N TYR A 374 14.53 7.24 -5.98
CA TYR A 374 15.20 6.74 -7.17
C TYR A 374 16.74 6.77 -7.01
N ILE A 375 17.25 7.87 -6.43
CA ILE A 375 18.69 8.03 -6.16
C ILE A 375 19.14 7.12 -5.02
N ILE A 376 18.43 7.11 -3.89
CA ILE A 376 18.76 6.29 -2.70
C ILE A 376 18.80 4.81 -3.05
N LEU A 377 17.82 4.33 -3.80
CA LEU A 377 17.71 2.93 -4.20
C LEU A 377 18.54 2.60 -5.46
N ARG A 378 19.32 3.54 -5.99
CA ARG A 378 20.20 3.36 -7.15
C ARG A 378 19.51 2.71 -8.34
N ARG A 379 18.29 3.17 -8.68
CA ARG A 379 17.44 2.56 -9.72
C ARG A 379 17.98 2.72 -11.16
N GLY A 380 18.91 3.64 -11.40
CA GLY A 380 19.57 3.82 -12.69
C GLY A 380 19.93 5.27 -13.04
N SER A 381 20.15 5.56 -14.32
CA SER A 381 20.56 6.89 -14.81
C SER A 381 19.40 7.90 -14.77
N LEU A 382 19.74 9.19 -14.76
CA LEU A 382 18.78 10.30 -14.82
C LEU A 382 17.87 10.22 -16.07
N TRP A 383 18.40 9.82 -17.21
CA TRP A 383 17.61 9.66 -18.43
C TRP A 383 16.55 8.57 -18.30
N ARG A 384 16.89 7.46 -17.65
CA ARG A 384 15.94 6.39 -17.35
C ARG A 384 14.87 6.84 -16.36
N TYR A 385 15.23 7.65 -15.38
CA TYR A 385 14.29 8.29 -14.47
C TYR A 385 13.29 9.17 -15.22
N LEU A 386 13.78 10.11 -16.06
CA LEU A 386 12.93 11.02 -16.83
C LEU A 386 11.97 10.27 -17.77
N ALA A 387 12.47 9.23 -18.45
CA ALA A 387 11.63 8.38 -19.31
C ALA A 387 10.54 7.64 -18.51
N THR A 388 10.87 7.17 -17.28
CA THR A 388 9.90 6.51 -16.41
C THR A 388 8.86 7.50 -15.87
N LEU A 389 9.29 8.68 -15.45
CA LEU A 389 8.39 9.74 -14.99
C LEU A 389 7.45 10.19 -16.11
N ALA A 390 7.96 10.36 -17.35
CA ALA A 390 7.16 10.71 -18.51
C ALA A 390 6.10 9.63 -18.83
N SER A 391 6.40 8.35 -18.61
CA SER A 391 5.43 7.26 -18.78
C SER A 391 4.39 7.18 -17.67
N LEU A 392 4.72 7.64 -16.46
CA LEU A 392 3.82 7.61 -15.30
C LEU A 392 2.64 8.59 -15.46
N ILE A 393 2.87 9.79 -16.01
CA ILE A 393 1.85 10.85 -16.12
C ILE A 393 0.61 10.38 -16.91
N PRO A 394 0.72 9.86 -18.16
CA PRO A 394 -0.45 9.39 -18.91
C PRO A 394 -1.14 8.18 -18.24
N LEU A 395 -0.39 7.32 -17.55
CA LEU A 395 -0.95 6.21 -16.79
C LEU A 395 -1.81 6.70 -15.61
N MET A 396 -1.37 7.73 -14.91
CA MET A 396 -2.14 8.33 -13.80
C MET A 396 -3.43 8.99 -14.32
N ILE A 397 -3.38 9.71 -15.43
CA ILE A 397 -4.55 10.30 -16.07
C ILE A 397 -5.54 9.20 -16.51
N TYR A 398 -5.04 8.16 -17.16
CA TYR A 398 -5.85 7.01 -17.59
C TYR A 398 -6.59 6.35 -16.42
N VAL A 399 -5.88 6.04 -15.33
CA VAL A 399 -6.48 5.42 -14.13
C VAL A 399 -7.48 6.36 -13.48
N SER A 400 -7.18 7.67 -13.40
CA SER A 400 -8.09 8.67 -12.84
C SER A 400 -9.42 8.68 -13.58
N ILE A 401 -9.39 8.79 -14.90
CA ILE A 401 -10.60 8.84 -15.72
C ILE A 401 -11.34 7.49 -15.67
N SER A 402 -10.62 6.38 -15.80
CA SER A 402 -11.25 5.05 -15.89
C SER A 402 -11.85 4.56 -14.58
N ASN A 403 -11.32 4.99 -13.44
CA ASN A 403 -11.78 4.57 -12.12
C ASN A 403 -12.78 5.54 -11.47
N ALA A 404 -12.83 6.81 -11.89
CA ALA A 404 -13.71 7.84 -11.33
C ALA A 404 -15.18 7.41 -11.22
N PRO A 405 -15.81 6.78 -12.24
CA PRO A 405 -17.21 6.35 -12.12
C PRO A 405 -17.44 5.31 -11.01
N SER A 406 -16.48 4.39 -10.80
CA SER A 406 -16.56 3.38 -9.75
C SER A 406 -16.38 4.03 -8.36
N ILE A 407 -15.43 4.92 -8.23
CA ILE A 407 -15.18 5.68 -6.99
C ILE A 407 -16.42 6.49 -6.60
N LEU A 408 -17.02 7.21 -7.54
CA LEU A 408 -18.25 7.97 -7.29
C LEU A 408 -19.41 7.07 -6.81
N LYS A 409 -19.63 5.93 -7.45
CA LYS A 409 -20.62 4.96 -6.99
C LYS A 409 -20.36 4.51 -5.54
N THR A 410 -19.10 4.28 -5.17
CA THR A 410 -18.73 3.87 -3.81
C THR A 410 -18.93 5.02 -2.80
N VAL A 411 -18.70 6.28 -3.19
CA VAL A 411 -19.04 7.46 -2.37
C VAL A 411 -20.53 7.47 -2.02
N PHE A 412 -21.40 7.12 -2.97
CA PHE A 412 -22.85 7.04 -2.76
C PHE A 412 -23.35 5.68 -2.20
N GLY A 413 -22.45 4.81 -1.75
CA GLY A 413 -22.80 3.60 -1.00
C GLY A 413 -22.85 2.31 -1.80
N ALA A 414 -22.48 2.32 -3.08
CA ALA A 414 -22.37 1.08 -3.83
C ALA A 414 -21.26 0.19 -3.26
N THR A 415 -21.54 -1.11 -3.17
CA THR A 415 -20.56 -2.13 -2.77
C THR A 415 -19.90 -2.70 -4.02
N GLU A 416 -18.56 -2.71 -4.05
CA GLU A 416 -17.81 -3.38 -5.10
C GLU A 416 -17.39 -4.77 -4.65
N ILE A 417 -17.45 -5.73 -5.59
CA ILE A 417 -16.99 -7.09 -5.37
C ILE A 417 -15.47 -7.11 -5.55
N TRP A 418 -14.77 -7.73 -4.60
CA TRP A 418 -13.34 -7.94 -4.70
C TRP A 418 -12.97 -8.78 -5.94
N LYS A 419 -12.10 -8.25 -6.79
CA LYS A 419 -11.56 -8.94 -7.96
C LYS A 419 -10.06 -9.17 -7.78
N ARG A 420 -9.60 -10.39 -8.06
CA ARG A 420 -8.17 -10.72 -8.06
C ARG A 420 -7.44 -9.92 -9.14
N THR A 421 -6.25 -9.46 -8.81
CA THR A 421 -5.31 -8.89 -9.79
C THR A 421 -4.42 -10.02 -10.31
N PRO A 422 -4.54 -10.44 -11.58
CA PRO A 422 -3.68 -11.48 -12.14
C PRO A 422 -2.22 -11.02 -12.18
N LYS A 423 -1.30 -11.91 -11.83
CA LYS A 423 0.16 -11.72 -11.95
C LYS A 423 0.73 -12.89 -12.75
N THR A 424 1.75 -12.64 -13.57
CA THR A 424 2.11 -13.56 -14.67
C THR A 424 3.47 -14.26 -14.50
N ALA A 425 4.36 -13.76 -13.64
CA ALA A 425 5.69 -14.35 -13.49
C ALA A 425 5.92 -14.96 -12.11
N PRO A 426 6.50 -16.17 -11.99
CA PRO A 426 7.05 -16.66 -10.74
C PRO A 426 8.26 -15.82 -10.33
N LEU A 427 8.41 -15.54 -9.03
CA LEU A 427 9.56 -14.80 -8.49
C LEU A 427 10.90 -15.57 -8.63
N ALA A 428 10.84 -16.90 -8.82
CA ALA A 428 12.03 -17.74 -9.00
C ALA A 428 12.88 -17.35 -10.22
N ASP A 429 12.28 -16.73 -11.24
CA ASP A 429 12.98 -16.28 -12.45
C ASP A 429 13.54 -14.85 -12.33
N VAL A 430 13.33 -14.20 -11.20
CA VAL A 430 13.81 -12.84 -10.97
C VAL A 430 14.94 -12.92 -9.94
N SER A 431 16.16 -12.99 -10.42
CA SER A 431 17.35 -12.86 -9.58
C SER A 431 17.24 -11.58 -8.75
N PRO A 432 17.51 -11.63 -7.43
CA PRO A 432 17.64 -10.41 -6.66
C PRO A 432 18.66 -9.51 -7.37
N PRO A 433 18.55 -8.19 -7.29
CA PRO A 433 19.56 -7.29 -7.83
C PRO A 433 20.87 -7.64 -7.12
N THR A 434 21.66 -8.49 -7.76
CA THR A 434 23.04 -8.74 -7.35
C THR A 434 23.73 -7.40 -7.37
N ASP A 435 24.37 -7.04 -6.26
CA ASP A 435 25.34 -5.99 -6.16
C ASP A 435 26.35 -6.10 -7.32
N GLN A 436 26.00 -5.53 -8.45
CA GLN A 436 27.00 -5.17 -9.48
C GLN A 436 27.62 -3.83 -9.07
N LEU A 437 28.27 -3.86 -7.90
CA LEU A 437 29.29 -2.92 -7.50
C LEU A 437 30.64 -3.45 -8.02
N ASN A 438 30.77 -3.66 -9.33
CA ASN A 438 32.06 -3.73 -10.02
C ASN A 438 31.74 -3.76 -11.51
N GLU A 439 31.75 -2.58 -12.14
CA GLU A 439 32.29 -2.34 -13.46
C GLU A 439 31.83 -0.95 -13.94
N ALA A 440 32.86 -0.08 -14.08
CA ALA A 440 32.99 1.23 -14.71
C ALA A 440 32.44 2.44 -13.96
#